data_c0d13b0226d25db6d621b8da5279da11
#
_entry.id   c0d13b0226d25db6d621b8da5279da11
#
_cell.length_a   1.000
_cell.length_b   1.000
_cell.length_c   1.000
_cell.angle_alpha   90.00
_cell.angle_beta   90.00
_cell.angle_gamma   90.00
#
_symmetry.space_group_name_H-M   'P 1'
#
loop_
_entity.id
_entity.type
_entity.pdbx_description
1 polymer ?
#
loop_
_entity_poly.entity_id
_entity_poly.type
_entity_poly.pdbx_seq_one_letter_code
_entity_poly.pdbx_strand_id
1 'polypeptide(L)'
;QIDPEDRFLSGAAKMGKGIRILRQDLWEMIVSFIISQRNNIPRIMKSIDALCEKLGEKIVFNYEEEHLIGYSFPGPEVLAKADLSEFKFGYREKYIRQTAEDILTGKFELSVLQTAVAKGASPEEGKEMLKKLHGVGEKVADCICLFGLHQLEAFPVDTHIRQVLDEHYKRGFPNRRYSDCKGVMQQYIFYYELTVS
;
A
#
# COMPACT_ATOMS: atom_id res chain seq x y z
N GLN A 1 -11.80 3.84 20.43
CA GLN A 1 -12.98 2.99 20.63
C GLN A 1 -13.99 3.29 19.52
N ILE A 2 -14.57 2.23 18.88
CA ILE A 2 -15.58 2.39 17.82
C ILE A 2 -16.88 2.90 18.45
N ASP A 3 -17.60 3.73 17.69
CA ASP A 3 -18.91 4.22 18.08
C ASP A 3 -19.93 3.08 18.14
N PRO A 4 -20.54 2.80 19.29
CA PRO A 4 -21.55 1.74 19.40
C PRO A 4 -22.79 1.97 18.51
N GLU A 5 -23.07 3.23 18.15
CA GLU A 5 -24.17 3.59 17.27
C GLU A 5 -23.84 3.36 15.79
N ASP A 6 -22.56 3.30 15.41
CA ASP A 6 -22.11 2.90 14.08
C ASP A 6 -22.14 1.37 13.97
N ARG A 7 -23.33 0.84 13.67
CA ARG A 7 -23.57 -0.61 13.56
C ARG A 7 -22.75 -1.26 12.44
N PHE A 8 -22.54 -0.54 11.33
CA PHE A 8 -21.78 -1.06 10.20
C PHE A 8 -20.30 -1.23 10.58
N LEU A 9 -19.66 -0.16 11.05
CA LEU A 9 -18.26 -0.20 11.47
C LEU A 9 -18.03 -1.17 12.65
N SER A 10 -18.97 -1.24 13.59
CA SER A 10 -18.91 -2.20 14.70
C SER A 10 -18.94 -3.64 14.21
N GLY A 11 -19.76 -3.96 13.20
CA GLY A 11 -19.80 -5.27 12.55
C GLY A 11 -18.51 -5.58 11.84
N ALA A 12 -18.02 -4.64 11.03
CA ALA A 12 -16.76 -4.75 10.29
C ALA A 12 -15.56 -4.99 11.24
N ALA A 13 -15.46 -4.23 12.31
CA ALA A 13 -14.39 -4.39 13.30
C ALA A 13 -14.48 -5.70 14.09
N LYS A 14 -15.67 -6.19 14.35
CA LYS A 14 -15.85 -7.50 15.00
C LYS A 14 -15.34 -8.63 14.10
N MET A 15 -15.64 -8.57 12.79
CA MET A 15 -15.15 -9.54 11.81
C MET A 15 -13.64 -9.41 11.60
N GLY A 16 -13.14 -8.20 11.48
CA GLY A 16 -11.71 -7.90 11.31
C GLY A 16 -10.90 -7.91 12.60
N LYS A 17 -11.43 -8.47 13.70
CA LYS A 17 -10.72 -8.52 14.98
C LYS A 17 -9.37 -9.21 14.82
N GLY A 18 -8.31 -8.48 15.18
CA GLY A 18 -6.94 -8.99 15.06
C GLY A 18 -6.18 -8.52 13.83
N ILE A 19 -6.81 -7.84 12.88
CA ILE A 19 -6.10 -7.19 11.76
C ILE A 19 -5.03 -6.25 12.34
N ARG A 20 -3.85 -6.28 11.71
CA ARG A 20 -2.71 -5.41 12.02
C ARG A 20 -2.22 -4.78 10.72
N ILE A 21 -1.99 -3.47 10.74
CA ILE A 21 -1.30 -2.78 9.67
C ILE A 21 0.18 -2.88 9.96
N LEU A 22 0.89 -3.65 9.14
CA LEU A 22 2.33 -3.82 9.27
C LEU A 22 3.05 -2.57 8.74
N ARG A 23 4.18 -2.24 9.36
CA ARG A 23 5.13 -1.27 8.79
C ARG A 23 5.95 -2.00 7.74
N GLN A 24 5.68 -1.75 6.49
CA GLN A 24 6.31 -2.41 5.36
C GLN A 24 7.41 -1.53 4.76
N ASP A 25 8.29 -2.12 3.96
CA ASP A 25 9.33 -1.37 3.26
C ASP A 25 8.70 -0.35 2.30
N LEU A 26 9.22 0.88 2.32
CA LEU A 26 8.65 1.99 1.56
C LEU A 26 8.82 1.80 0.05
N TRP A 27 9.97 1.30 -0.40
CA TRP A 27 10.23 1.05 -1.81
C TRP A 27 9.31 -0.05 -2.36
N GLU A 28 9.23 -1.16 -1.63
CA GLU A 28 8.32 -2.27 -1.96
C GLU A 28 6.88 -1.80 -2.05
N MET A 29 6.40 -0.97 -1.11
CA MET A 29 5.04 -0.44 -1.14
C MET A 29 4.79 0.49 -2.32
N ILE A 30 5.74 1.34 -2.68
CA ILE A 30 5.62 2.21 -3.86
C ILE A 30 5.40 1.36 -5.11
N VAL A 31 6.26 0.38 -5.36
CA VAL A 31 6.16 -0.46 -6.57
C VAL A 31 4.91 -1.34 -6.53
N SER A 32 4.60 -1.96 -5.39
CA SER A 32 3.43 -2.82 -5.23
C SER A 32 2.12 -2.06 -5.47
N PHE A 33 2.00 -0.82 -4.99
CA PHE A 33 0.82 -0.01 -5.25
C PHE A 33 0.77 0.57 -6.68
N ILE A 34 1.90 0.75 -7.35
CA ILE A 34 1.92 1.01 -8.79
C ILE A 34 1.38 -0.21 -9.54
N ILE A 35 1.81 -1.43 -9.20
CA ILE A 35 1.32 -2.69 -9.80
C ILE A 35 -0.18 -2.88 -9.53
N SER A 36 -0.68 -2.44 -8.40
CA SER A 36 -2.07 -2.61 -7.98
C SER A 36 -3.09 -1.82 -8.80
N GLN A 37 -2.68 -0.80 -9.55
CA GLN A 37 -3.57 0.08 -10.29
C GLN A 37 -4.40 -0.70 -11.31
N ARG A 38 -5.75 -0.55 -11.30
CA ARG A 38 -6.68 -1.26 -12.19
C ARG A 38 -6.35 -2.75 -12.29
N ASN A 39 -6.13 -3.39 -11.15
CA ASN A 39 -5.75 -4.79 -11.06
C ASN A 39 -6.54 -5.48 -9.94
N ASN A 40 -6.53 -6.80 -9.88
CA ASN A 40 -7.14 -7.57 -8.79
C ASN A 40 -6.08 -8.19 -7.89
N ILE A 41 -6.46 -8.49 -6.64
CA ILE A 41 -5.54 -8.97 -5.60
C ILE A 41 -4.77 -10.24 -6.04
N PRO A 42 -5.41 -11.31 -6.56
CA PRO A 42 -4.67 -12.51 -6.97
C PRO A 42 -3.62 -12.25 -8.05
N ARG A 43 -3.93 -11.36 -9.00
CA ARG A 43 -2.98 -10.99 -10.06
C ARG A 43 -1.85 -10.10 -9.54
N ILE A 44 -2.15 -9.21 -8.60
CA ILE A 44 -1.13 -8.37 -7.94
C ILE A 44 -0.13 -9.27 -7.22
N MET A 45 -0.60 -10.18 -6.36
CA MET A 45 0.24 -11.12 -5.62
C MET A 45 1.13 -11.92 -6.56
N LYS A 46 0.54 -12.58 -7.56
CA LYS A 46 1.29 -13.36 -8.55
C LYS A 46 2.34 -12.55 -9.30
N SER A 47 2.05 -11.27 -9.58
CA SER A 47 3.00 -10.38 -10.26
C SER A 47 4.17 -10.00 -9.36
N ILE A 48 3.91 -9.74 -8.07
CA ILE A 48 4.95 -9.44 -7.08
C ILE A 48 5.81 -10.66 -6.81
N ASP A 49 5.20 -11.84 -6.62
CA ASP A 49 5.93 -13.09 -6.40
C ASP A 49 6.86 -13.38 -7.58
N ALA A 50 6.35 -13.30 -8.82
CA ALA A 50 7.17 -13.51 -10.02
C ALA A 50 8.31 -12.49 -10.14
N LEU A 51 8.07 -11.23 -9.76
CA LEU A 51 9.09 -10.18 -9.74
C LEU A 51 10.20 -10.50 -8.74
N CYS A 52 9.84 -10.92 -7.52
CA CYS A 52 10.79 -11.33 -6.49
C CYS A 52 11.59 -12.58 -6.89
N GLU A 53 10.91 -13.63 -7.37
CA GLU A 53 11.55 -14.88 -7.79
C GLU A 53 12.58 -14.69 -8.91
N LYS A 54 12.31 -13.77 -9.85
CA LYS A 54 13.17 -13.58 -11.03
C LYS A 54 14.27 -12.54 -10.83
N LEU A 55 14.00 -11.50 -10.07
CA LEU A 55 14.86 -10.33 -9.96
C LEU A 55 15.36 -10.07 -8.53
N GLY A 56 14.78 -10.71 -7.53
CA GLY A 56 15.20 -10.61 -6.14
C GLY A 56 16.36 -11.55 -5.79
N GLU A 57 16.97 -11.30 -4.65
CA GLU A 57 17.99 -12.15 -4.09
C GLU A 57 17.37 -13.35 -3.39
N LYS A 58 17.91 -14.55 -3.64
CA LYS A 58 17.45 -15.77 -2.98
C LYS A 58 17.83 -15.73 -1.49
N ILE A 59 16.83 -15.93 -0.64
CA ILE A 59 16.98 -16.01 0.81
C ILE A 59 16.65 -17.43 1.25
N VAL A 60 17.56 -18.06 2.00
CA VAL A 60 17.34 -19.36 2.61
C VAL A 60 17.24 -19.15 4.11
N PHE A 61 16.17 -19.61 4.72
CA PHE A 61 15.99 -19.53 6.16
C PHE A 61 15.44 -20.85 6.71
N ASN A 62 15.81 -21.13 7.94
CA ASN A 62 15.35 -22.32 8.63
C ASN A 62 14.22 -21.95 9.57
N TYR A 63 13.10 -22.64 9.45
CA TYR A 63 11.99 -22.54 10.37
C TYR A 63 11.63 -23.95 10.85
N GLU A 64 11.79 -24.18 12.16
CA GLU A 64 11.69 -25.52 12.76
C GLU A 64 12.64 -26.51 12.06
N GLU A 65 12.13 -27.59 11.46
CA GLU A 65 12.94 -28.59 10.73
C GLU A 65 12.92 -28.36 9.20
N GLU A 66 12.27 -27.28 8.72
CA GLU A 66 12.11 -26.99 7.30
C GLU A 66 13.12 -25.95 6.80
N HIS A 67 13.67 -26.20 5.61
CA HIS A 67 14.45 -25.22 4.86
C HIS A 67 13.53 -24.49 3.91
N LEU A 68 13.23 -23.24 4.23
CA LEU A 68 12.36 -22.40 3.41
C LEU A 68 13.19 -21.53 2.49
N ILE A 69 12.70 -21.34 1.28
CA ILE A 69 13.30 -20.45 0.27
C ILE A 69 12.34 -19.31 0.04
N GLY A 70 12.86 -18.09 0.15
CA GLY A 70 12.17 -16.86 -0.25
C GLY A 70 13.05 -16.03 -1.18
N TYR A 71 12.52 -14.92 -1.63
CA TYR A 71 13.24 -13.97 -2.48
C TYR A 71 12.97 -12.57 -1.98
N SER A 72 14.02 -11.72 -1.93
CA SER A 72 13.86 -10.32 -1.58
C SER A 72 13.10 -9.56 -2.66
N PHE A 73 12.50 -8.44 -2.30
CA PHE A 73 11.98 -7.51 -3.29
C PHE A 73 13.17 -6.84 -4.02
N PRO A 74 13.17 -6.76 -5.37
CA PRO A 74 14.30 -6.18 -6.13
C PRO A 74 14.42 -4.68 -5.89
N GLY A 75 15.65 -4.22 -5.68
CA GLY A 75 15.97 -2.81 -5.47
C GLY A 75 15.77 -1.92 -6.70
N PRO A 76 15.82 -0.58 -6.52
CA PRO A 76 15.70 0.37 -7.63
C PRO A 76 16.73 0.15 -8.74
N GLU A 77 17.97 -0.20 -8.37
CA GLU A 77 19.07 -0.46 -9.31
C GLU A 77 18.80 -1.65 -10.23
N VAL A 78 18.04 -2.62 -9.77
CA VAL A 78 17.62 -3.79 -10.55
C VAL A 78 16.45 -3.40 -11.47
N LEU A 79 15.38 -2.78 -10.89
CA LEU A 79 14.17 -2.47 -11.65
C LEU A 79 14.37 -1.39 -12.72
N ALA A 80 15.32 -0.49 -12.57
CA ALA A 80 15.66 0.49 -13.58
C ALA A 80 16.24 -0.15 -14.87
N LYS A 81 16.91 -1.30 -14.75
CA LYS A 81 17.66 -1.95 -15.84
C LYS A 81 17.01 -3.23 -16.37
N ALA A 82 16.17 -3.88 -15.56
CA ALA A 82 15.58 -5.17 -15.91
C ALA A 82 14.63 -5.06 -17.11
N ASP A 83 14.53 -6.13 -17.89
CA ASP A 83 13.43 -6.29 -18.84
C ASP A 83 12.17 -6.70 -18.07
N LEU A 84 11.19 -5.79 -18.00
CA LEU A 84 9.93 -5.99 -17.29
C LEU A 84 8.80 -6.49 -18.20
N SER A 85 9.06 -6.70 -19.49
CA SER A 85 8.04 -7.06 -20.49
C SER A 85 7.34 -8.39 -20.18
N GLU A 86 8.07 -9.37 -19.63
CA GLU A 86 7.55 -10.69 -19.28
C GLU A 86 6.50 -10.66 -18.15
N PHE A 87 6.56 -9.67 -17.25
CA PHE A 87 5.62 -9.54 -16.13
C PHE A 87 4.24 -8.98 -16.56
N LYS A 88 4.12 -8.55 -17.80
CA LYS A 88 2.86 -8.04 -18.38
C LYS A 88 2.26 -6.88 -17.59
N PHE A 89 3.08 -5.99 -17.06
CA PHE A 89 2.65 -4.82 -16.31
C PHE A 89 1.91 -3.78 -17.16
N GLY A 90 2.04 -3.84 -18.50
CA GLY A 90 1.45 -2.87 -19.40
C GLY A 90 2.00 -1.46 -19.14
N TYR A 91 1.14 -0.45 -19.06
CA TYR A 91 1.55 0.94 -18.82
C TYR A 91 2.30 1.15 -17.50
N ARG A 92 2.14 0.25 -16.52
CA ARG A 92 2.79 0.32 -15.21
C ARG A 92 4.28 0.08 -15.28
N GLU A 93 4.75 -0.66 -16.29
CA GLU A 93 6.17 -0.88 -16.53
C GLU A 93 6.93 0.44 -16.60
N LYS A 94 6.42 1.39 -17.40
CA LYS A 94 7.02 2.73 -17.51
C LYS A 94 7.05 3.45 -16.15
N TYR A 95 6.01 3.30 -15.34
CA TYR A 95 5.93 3.94 -14.02
C TYR A 95 6.95 3.35 -13.06
N ILE A 96 7.09 2.03 -13.02
CA ILE A 96 8.05 1.32 -12.17
C ILE A 96 9.48 1.74 -12.55
N ARG A 97 9.81 1.70 -13.84
CA ARG A 97 11.13 2.07 -14.35
C ARG A 97 11.47 3.52 -14.03
N GLN A 98 10.58 4.45 -14.34
CA GLN A 98 10.79 5.87 -14.08
C GLN A 98 10.95 6.17 -12.59
N THR A 99 10.14 5.52 -11.73
CA THR A 99 10.26 5.66 -10.28
C THR A 99 11.60 5.15 -9.77
N ALA A 100 12.07 4.01 -10.29
CA ALA A 100 13.39 3.49 -9.96
C ALA A 100 14.52 4.44 -10.38
N GLU A 101 14.45 4.99 -11.59
CA GLU A 101 15.40 5.98 -12.11
C GLU A 101 15.38 7.29 -11.29
N ASP A 102 14.21 7.79 -10.92
CA ASP A 102 14.06 9.01 -10.11
C ASP A 102 14.71 8.86 -8.74
N ILE A 103 14.66 7.66 -8.16
CA ILE A 103 15.33 7.35 -6.88
C ILE A 103 16.85 7.26 -7.08
N LEU A 104 17.33 6.53 -8.10
CA LEU A 104 18.76 6.35 -8.36
C LEU A 104 19.48 7.66 -8.70
N THR A 105 18.80 8.58 -9.37
CA THR A 105 19.35 9.88 -9.73
C THR A 105 19.24 10.93 -8.64
N GLY A 106 18.62 10.61 -7.50
CA GLY A 106 18.37 11.56 -6.42
C GLY A 106 17.29 12.59 -6.71
N LYS A 107 16.54 12.43 -7.80
CA LYS A 107 15.38 13.26 -8.12
C LYS A 107 14.24 13.06 -7.13
N PHE A 108 14.15 11.85 -6.55
CA PHE A 108 13.27 11.52 -5.45
C PHE A 108 14.04 10.75 -4.38
N GLU A 109 14.09 11.28 -3.17
CA GLU A 109 14.81 10.68 -2.05
C GLU A 109 13.84 10.11 -1.02
N LEU A 110 13.83 8.76 -0.88
CA LEU A 110 13.00 8.06 0.12
C LEU A 110 13.33 8.51 1.55
N SER A 111 14.60 8.76 1.84
CA SER A 111 15.08 9.22 3.14
C SER A 111 14.52 10.59 3.55
N VAL A 112 14.35 11.49 2.59
CA VAL A 112 13.74 12.82 2.81
C VAL A 112 12.28 12.66 3.20
N LEU A 113 11.53 11.80 2.50
CA LEU A 113 10.14 11.52 2.82
C LEU A 113 9.99 10.85 4.20
N GLN A 114 10.79 9.81 4.48
CA GLN A 114 10.80 9.13 5.79
C GLN A 114 11.17 10.09 6.93
N THR A 115 12.14 10.98 6.70
CA THR A 115 12.55 11.98 7.68
C THR A 115 11.44 13.01 7.92
N ALA A 116 10.74 13.46 6.90
CA ALA A 116 9.61 14.37 7.04
C ALA A 116 8.52 13.75 7.91
N VAL A 117 8.15 12.50 7.65
CA VAL A 117 7.15 11.76 8.44
C VAL A 117 7.62 11.55 9.88
N ALA A 118 8.88 11.19 10.09
CA ALA A 118 9.45 11.05 11.45
C ALA A 118 9.44 12.38 12.24
N LYS A 119 9.45 13.53 11.55
CA LYS A 119 9.31 14.86 12.13
C LYS A 119 7.84 15.32 12.28
N GLY A 120 6.88 14.48 11.96
CA GLY A 120 5.46 14.74 12.14
C GLY A 120 4.74 15.28 10.91
N ALA A 121 5.28 15.09 9.70
CA ALA A 121 4.55 15.44 8.49
C ALA A 121 3.22 14.65 8.44
N SER A 122 2.15 15.34 8.09
CA SER A 122 0.81 14.77 7.96
C SER A 122 0.73 13.80 6.76
N PRO A 123 -0.29 12.91 6.70
CA PRO A 123 -0.53 12.09 5.50
C PRO A 123 -0.71 12.94 4.23
N GLU A 124 -1.32 14.10 4.33
CA GLU A 124 -1.51 15.03 3.21
C GLU A 124 -0.16 15.52 2.67
N GLU A 125 0.76 15.90 3.55
CA GLU A 125 2.12 16.31 3.15
C GLU A 125 2.90 15.15 2.55
N GLY A 126 2.84 13.96 3.16
CA GLY A 126 3.44 12.73 2.62
C GLY A 126 2.89 12.39 1.23
N LYS A 127 1.58 12.50 1.06
CA LYS A 127 0.89 12.27 -0.21
C LYS A 127 1.34 13.25 -1.31
N GLU A 128 1.43 14.55 -1.00
CA GLU A 128 1.91 15.54 -1.97
C GLU A 128 3.37 15.29 -2.40
N MET A 129 4.20 14.77 -1.49
CA MET A 129 5.54 14.34 -1.86
C MET A 129 5.51 13.13 -2.79
N LEU A 130 4.72 12.10 -2.46
CA LEU A 130 4.60 10.85 -3.24
C LEU A 130 4.02 11.08 -4.64
N LYS A 131 3.11 12.03 -4.81
CA LYS A 131 2.51 12.39 -6.11
C LYS A 131 3.51 12.99 -7.11
N LYS A 132 4.71 13.34 -6.68
CA LYS A 132 5.81 13.72 -7.58
C LYS A 132 6.35 12.52 -8.37
N LEU A 133 6.13 11.29 -7.90
CA LEU A 133 6.48 10.08 -8.60
C LEU A 133 5.51 9.83 -9.76
N HIS A 134 6.07 9.43 -10.90
CA HIS A 134 5.28 9.19 -12.11
C HIS A 134 4.30 8.02 -11.91
N GLY A 135 3.02 8.28 -12.16
CA GLY A 135 1.96 7.28 -11.99
C GLY A 135 1.42 7.12 -10.56
N VAL A 136 1.89 7.91 -9.60
CA VAL A 136 1.33 7.93 -8.24
C VAL A 136 0.25 9.02 -8.14
N GLY A 137 -1.01 8.58 -8.10
CA GLY A 137 -2.17 9.44 -7.87
C GLY A 137 -2.64 9.39 -6.40
N GLU A 138 -3.74 10.10 -6.08
CA GLU A 138 -4.28 10.23 -4.72
C GLU A 138 -4.40 8.88 -3.99
N LYS A 139 -5.15 7.93 -4.56
CA LYS A 139 -5.39 6.62 -3.92
C LYS A 139 -4.09 5.83 -3.69
N VAL A 140 -3.19 5.84 -4.65
CA VAL A 140 -1.90 5.13 -4.55
C VAL A 140 -1.05 5.76 -3.46
N ALA A 141 -0.98 7.09 -3.41
CA ALA A 141 -0.26 7.82 -2.38
C ALA A 141 -0.83 7.56 -0.98
N ASP A 142 -2.17 7.56 -0.81
CA ASP A 142 -2.81 7.22 0.46
C ASP A 142 -2.46 5.80 0.92
N CYS A 143 -2.42 4.82 0.00
CA CYS A 143 -1.99 3.46 0.33
C CYS A 143 -0.52 3.43 0.77
N ILE A 144 0.38 4.12 0.07
CA ILE A 144 1.79 4.17 0.44
C ILE A 144 1.97 4.86 1.81
N CYS A 145 1.23 5.94 2.08
CA CYS A 145 1.22 6.57 3.40
C CYS A 145 0.81 5.58 4.49
N LEU A 146 -0.26 4.83 4.27
CA LEU A 146 -0.76 3.87 5.27
C LEU A 146 0.19 2.70 5.51
N PHE A 147 0.68 2.06 4.45
CA PHE A 147 1.43 0.80 4.56
C PHE A 147 2.96 0.97 4.55
N GLY A 148 3.48 1.92 3.78
CA GLY A 148 4.92 2.17 3.67
C GLY A 148 5.44 3.18 4.71
N LEU A 149 4.66 4.21 5.00
CA LEU A 149 5.02 5.25 5.98
C LEU A 149 4.37 5.01 7.36
N HIS A 150 3.46 4.06 7.45
CA HIS A 150 2.71 3.72 8.67
C HIS A 150 1.95 4.91 9.27
N GLN A 151 1.44 5.79 8.41
CA GLN A 151 0.59 6.92 8.80
C GLN A 151 -0.86 6.41 8.92
N LEU A 152 -1.25 6.03 10.14
CA LEU A 152 -2.56 5.40 10.42
C LEU A 152 -3.75 6.34 10.19
N GLU A 153 -3.49 7.62 10.02
CA GLU A 153 -4.46 8.65 9.65
C GLU A 153 -4.78 8.66 8.15
N ALA A 154 -3.98 8.01 7.30
CA ALA A 154 -4.27 7.89 5.88
C ALA A 154 -5.52 7.02 5.65
N PHE A 155 -6.37 7.41 4.69
CA PHE A 155 -7.63 6.73 4.41
C PHE A 155 -7.77 6.48 2.90
N PRO A 156 -7.15 5.42 2.37
CA PRO A 156 -7.24 5.10 0.95
C PRO A 156 -8.68 4.83 0.52
N VAL A 157 -9.15 5.54 -0.50
CA VAL A 157 -10.50 5.36 -1.06
C VAL A 157 -10.38 4.74 -2.44
N ASP A 158 -10.64 3.43 -2.51
CA ASP A 158 -10.80 2.70 -3.76
C ASP A 158 -12.30 2.58 -4.15
N THR A 159 -12.61 1.77 -5.15
CA THR A 159 -13.99 1.56 -5.60
C THR A 159 -14.86 0.89 -4.55
N HIS A 160 -14.32 -0.08 -3.80
CA HIS A 160 -15.05 -0.76 -2.72
C HIS A 160 -15.35 0.19 -1.56
N ILE A 161 -14.33 0.88 -1.08
CA ILE A 161 -14.50 1.89 -0.02
C ILE A 161 -15.44 3.01 -0.46
N ARG A 162 -15.35 3.45 -1.75
CA ARG A 162 -16.27 4.46 -2.28
C ARG A 162 -17.72 3.99 -2.19
N GLN A 163 -17.99 2.77 -2.62
CA GLN A 163 -19.33 2.18 -2.58
C GLN A 163 -19.87 2.15 -1.13
N VAL A 164 -19.06 1.69 -0.16
CA VAL A 164 -19.45 1.69 1.25
C VAL A 164 -19.74 3.09 1.78
N LEU A 165 -18.88 4.07 1.43
CA LEU A 165 -19.09 5.45 1.85
C LEU A 165 -20.42 6.02 1.31
N ASP A 166 -20.74 5.74 0.05
CA ASP A 166 -21.96 6.20 -0.60
C ASP A 166 -23.20 5.51 -0.02
N GLU A 167 -23.10 4.25 0.43
CA GLU A 167 -24.20 3.47 0.99
C GLU A 167 -24.44 3.78 2.47
N HIS A 168 -23.39 3.71 3.28
CA HIS A 168 -23.50 3.75 4.75
C HIS A 168 -23.16 5.11 5.35
N TYR A 169 -22.38 5.95 4.65
CA TYR A 169 -21.87 7.22 5.19
C TYR A 169 -22.27 8.43 4.34
N LYS A 170 -23.58 8.57 4.03
CA LYS A 170 -24.14 9.66 3.20
C LYS A 170 -23.79 11.08 3.69
N ARG A 171 -23.47 11.24 4.99
CA ARG A 171 -23.04 12.50 5.58
C ARG A 171 -21.52 12.62 5.69
N GLY A 172 -20.79 11.69 5.08
CA GLY A 172 -19.33 11.52 5.18
C GLY A 172 -18.91 10.65 6.35
N PHE A 173 -17.76 10.00 6.19
CA PHE A 173 -17.15 9.19 7.25
C PHE A 173 -16.77 10.08 8.45
N PRO A 174 -16.94 9.62 9.70
CA PRO A 174 -16.68 10.44 10.90
C PRO A 174 -15.19 10.63 11.17
N ASN A 175 -14.50 11.28 10.23
CA ASN A 175 -13.05 11.47 10.20
C ASN A 175 -12.48 12.08 11.49
N ARG A 176 -13.20 13.02 12.12
CA ARG A 176 -12.74 13.67 13.37
C ARG A 176 -12.68 12.71 14.55
N ARG A 177 -13.61 11.74 14.61
CA ARG A 177 -13.67 10.76 15.69
C ARG A 177 -12.52 9.75 15.62
N TYR A 178 -12.08 9.44 14.43
CA TYR A 178 -11.04 8.44 14.16
C TYR A 178 -9.77 9.08 13.58
N SER A 179 -9.52 10.36 13.85
CA SER A 179 -8.42 11.13 13.28
C SER A 179 -7.10 10.36 13.23
N ASP A 180 -6.74 9.74 14.35
CA ASP A 180 -5.43 9.12 14.55
C ASP A 180 -5.36 7.66 14.04
N CYS A 181 -6.47 7.10 13.55
CA CYS A 181 -6.55 5.68 13.17
C CYS A 181 -7.57 5.40 12.05
N LYS A 182 -7.85 6.38 11.20
CA LYS A 182 -8.81 6.22 10.09
C LYS A 182 -8.44 5.04 9.18
N GLY A 183 -7.15 4.83 8.92
CA GLY A 183 -6.66 3.73 8.12
C GLY A 183 -6.98 2.36 8.71
N VAL A 184 -6.99 2.25 10.05
CA VAL A 184 -7.42 1.00 10.72
C VAL A 184 -8.92 0.77 10.49
N MET A 185 -9.73 1.82 10.60
CA MET A 185 -11.17 1.73 10.33
C MET A 185 -11.41 1.36 8.87
N GLN A 186 -10.67 1.96 7.94
CA GLN A 186 -10.72 1.66 6.52
C GLN A 186 -10.38 0.19 6.26
N GLN A 187 -9.38 -0.38 6.94
CA GLN A 187 -9.03 -1.80 6.78
C GLN A 187 -10.10 -2.74 7.31
N TYR A 188 -10.79 -2.40 8.40
CA TYR A 188 -11.96 -3.17 8.85
C TYR A 188 -13.07 -3.17 7.80
N ILE A 189 -13.38 -2.02 7.24
CA ILE A 189 -14.38 -1.86 6.17
C ILE A 189 -13.98 -2.66 4.94
N PHE A 190 -12.75 -2.52 4.48
CA PHE A 190 -12.24 -3.20 3.29
C PHE A 190 -12.26 -4.73 3.45
N TYR A 191 -11.81 -5.24 4.58
CA TYR A 191 -11.85 -6.67 4.88
C TYR A 191 -13.28 -7.21 4.94
N TYR A 192 -14.18 -6.46 5.56
CA TYR A 192 -15.60 -6.81 5.65
C TYR A 192 -16.22 -6.95 4.26
N GLU A 193 -16.03 -5.96 3.40
CA GLU A 193 -16.54 -5.97 2.03
C GLU A 193 -16.01 -7.16 1.21
N LEU A 194 -14.73 -7.44 1.28
CA LEU A 194 -14.15 -8.58 0.55
C LEU A 194 -14.62 -9.94 1.05
N THR A 195 -15.19 -10.02 2.26
CA THR A 195 -15.60 -11.27 2.89
C THR A 195 -17.10 -11.53 2.73
N VAL A 196 -17.91 -10.47 2.62
CA VAL A 196 -19.38 -10.53 2.59
C VAL A 196 -19.94 -10.36 1.17
N SER A 197 -19.16 -9.73 0.25
CA SER A 197 -19.48 -9.60 -1.17
C SER A 197 -19.16 -10.88 -1.92
#